data_889575927eda7176834e3c7a8dc3ed4d
#
_entry.id   889575927eda7176834e3c7a8dc3ed4d
#
_cell.length_a   1.000
_cell.length_b   1.000
_cell.length_c   1.000
_cell.angle_alpha   90.00
_cell.angle_beta   90.00
_cell.angle_gamma   90.00
#
_symmetry.space_group_name_H-M   'P 1'
#
loop_
_entity.id
_entity.type
_entity.pdbx_description
1 polymer ?
#
loop_
_entity_poly.entity_id
_entity_poly.type
_entity_poly.pdbx_seq_one_letter_code
_entity_poly.pdbx_strand_id
1 'polypeptide(L)'
;MSTYIIPNIHGCIKTLRSLVECRLNIKAMDSIYFLGDYIDRGPDSAGVVDYIIGLKESGIDVNCLMGNHEQMLINSMLGKTDLTLWMINSGKETLRSYGIKSTYRLNIFKSISSQHLEFYKSLKYYFVVKDKFILVHGGINYNSENPLSDTEAMLWSRPSPVPE
;
A
#
# COMPACT_ATOMS: atom_id res chain seq x y z
N MET A 1 12.95 13.07 -16.77
CA MET A 1 12.81 12.29 -15.53
C MET A 1 11.81 13.00 -14.64
N SER A 2 10.63 12.42 -14.51
CA SER A 2 9.52 12.94 -13.69
C SER A 2 9.34 12.09 -12.46
N THR A 3 8.80 12.67 -11.39
CA THR A 3 8.45 11.95 -10.16
C THR A 3 6.93 12.03 -9.99
N TYR A 4 6.28 10.90 -9.92
CA TYR A 4 4.84 10.78 -9.75
C TYR A 4 4.51 10.23 -8.36
N ILE A 5 3.48 10.79 -7.75
CA ILE A 5 2.96 10.33 -6.46
C ILE A 5 1.52 9.87 -6.68
N ILE A 6 1.24 8.61 -6.38
CA ILE A 6 -0.07 7.99 -6.57
C ILE A 6 -0.63 7.61 -5.20
N PRO A 7 -1.76 8.19 -4.80
CA PRO A 7 -2.41 7.90 -3.51
C PRO A 7 -3.15 6.54 -3.54
N ASN A 8 -4.04 6.35 -2.58
CA ASN A 8 -4.82 5.13 -2.37
C ASN A 8 -5.47 4.58 -3.65
N ILE A 9 -5.33 3.27 -3.85
CA ILE A 9 -5.79 2.56 -5.07
C ILE A 9 -6.98 1.66 -4.77
N HIS A 10 -6.97 0.99 -3.63
CA HIS A 10 -8.05 0.14 -3.15
C HIS A 10 -8.61 -0.82 -4.20
N GLY A 11 -7.79 -1.71 -4.74
CA GLY A 11 -8.22 -2.74 -5.68
C GLY A 11 -8.76 -2.22 -7.03
N CYS A 12 -8.59 -0.94 -7.35
CA CYS A 12 -9.09 -0.32 -8.58
C CYS A 12 -8.09 -0.46 -9.74
N ILE A 13 -7.76 -1.69 -10.12
CA ILE A 13 -6.74 -1.99 -11.14
C ILE A 13 -6.97 -1.31 -12.48
N LYS A 14 -8.22 -1.25 -12.95
CA LYS A 14 -8.55 -0.63 -14.24
C LYS A 14 -8.23 0.87 -14.25
N THR A 15 -8.55 1.55 -13.14
CA THR A 15 -8.24 2.97 -12.96
C THR A 15 -6.73 3.20 -12.88
N LEU A 16 -6.02 2.36 -12.12
CA LEU A 16 -4.57 2.43 -12.00
C LEU A 16 -3.88 2.27 -13.36
N ARG A 17 -4.25 1.24 -14.14
CA ARG A 17 -3.71 1.04 -15.49
C ARG A 17 -3.97 2.24 -16.40
N SER A 18 -5.21 2.73 -16.43
CA SER A 18 -5.55 3.90 -17.25
C SER A 18 -4.76 5.14 -16.85
N LEU A 19 -4.54 5.35 -15.54
CA LEU A 19 -3.73 6.45 -15.03
C LEU A 19 -2.27 6.33 -15.49
N VAL A 20 -1.64 5.19 -15.25
CA VAL A 20 -0.21 4.98 -15.51
C VAL A 20 0.09 4.93 -17.00
N GLU A 21 -0.69 4.15 -17.78
CA GLU A 21 -0.41 3.86 -19.18
C GLU A 21 -0.90 4.96 -20.12
N CYS A 22 -2.09 5.54 -19.84
CA CYS A 22 -2.75 6.45 -20.78
C CYS A 22 -2.62 7.93 -20.37
N ARG A 23 -2.65 8.24 -19.07
CA ARG A 23 -2.65 9.63 -18.60
C ARG A 23 -1.26 10.15 -18.30
N LEU A 24 -0.49 9.39 -17.51
CA LEU A 24 0.86 9.78 -17.11
C LEU A 24 1.89 9.37 -18.15
N ASN A 25 1.63 8.31 -18.92
CA ASN A 25 2.54 7.76 -19.94
C ASN A 25 3.97 7.60 -19.37
N ILE A 26 4.06 6.91 -18.22
CA ILE A 26 5.28 6.76 -17.43
C ILE A 26 6.35 6.01 -18.23
N LYS A 27 7.59 6.48 -18.13
CA LYS A 27 8.75 5.95 -18.88
C LYS A 27 9.78 5.37 -17.91
N ALA A 28 10.66 4.54 -18.42
CA ALA A 28 11.72 3.86 -17.63
C ALA A 28 12.63 4.80 -16.80
N MET A 29 12.72 6.08 -17.17
CA MET A 29 13.50 7.07 -16.42
C MET A 29 12.71 7.80 -15.34
N ASP A 30 11.42 7.53 -15.22
CA ASP A 30 10.55 8.19 -14.23
C ASP A 30 10.49 7.38 -12.95
N SER A 31 10.21 8.05 -11.83
CA SER A 31 10.01 7.43 -10.52
C SER A 31 8.54 7.52 -10.11
N ILE A 32 8.01 6.43 -9.58
CA ILE A 32 6.66 6.37 -9.01
C ILE A 32 6.75 6.11 -7.51
N TYR A 33 6.04 6.90 -6.72
CA TYR A 33 5.80 6.67 -5.30
C TYR A 33 4.34 6.37 -5.07
N PHE A 34 4.04 5.15 -4.66
CA PHE A 34 2.71 4.75 -4.22
C PHE A 34 2.58 4.96 -2.72
N LEU A 35 1.52 5.64 -2.28
CA LEU A 35 1.35 6.02 -0.87
C LEU A 35 0.65 4.95 0.00
N GLY A 36 0.51 3.72 -0.46
CA GLY A 36 -0.17 2.65 0.28
C GLY A 36 -1.64 2.47 -0.12
N ASP A 37 -2.34 1.62 0.63
CA ASP A 37 -3.74 1.26 0.41
C ASP A 37 -3.99 0.70 -1.01
N TYR A 38 -3.26 -0.35 -1.35
CA TYR A 38 -3.39 -1.08 -2.63
C TYR A 38 -4.63 -1.97 -2.63
N ILE A 39 -4.95 -2.53 -1.45
CA ILE A 39 -5.96 -3.57 -1.23
C ILE A 39 -7.25 -3.03 -0.62
N ASP A 40 -8.22 -3.93 -0.49
CA ASP A 40 -9.55 -3.71 0.09
C ASP A 40 -10.46 -2.80 -0.74
N ARG A 41 -11.74 -2.78 -0.40
CA ARG A 41 -12.82 -1.96 -0.99
C ARG A 41 -13.10 -2.26 -2.47
N GLY A 42 -12.12 -2.16 -3.33
CA GLY A 42 -12.28 -2.36 -4.77
C GLY A 42 -12.23 -3.82 -5.21
N PRO A 43 -12.51 -4.08 -6.48
CA PRO A 43 -12.80 -5.43 -6.96
C PRO A 43 -11.59 -6.34 -7.13
N ASP A 44 -10.37 -5.79 -7.26
CA ASP A 44 -9.21 -6.58 -7.69
C ASP A 44 -7.90 -6.12 -7.01
N SER A 45 -7.79 -6.44 -5.72
CA SER A 45 -6.59 -6.17 -4.91
C SER A 45 -5.38 -6.97 -5.40
N ALA A 46 -5.57 -8.25 -5.78
CA ALA A 46 -4.48 -9.09 -6.30
C ALA A 46 -3.93 -8.52 -7.60
N GLY A 47 -4.80 -8.13 -8.53
CA GLY A 47 -4.39 -7.53 -9.80
C GLY A 47 -3.66 -6.18 -9.64
N VAL A 48 -3.99 -5.39 -8.62
CA VAL A 48 -3.22 -4.16 -8.30
C VAL A 48 -1.80 -4.51 -7.89
N VAL A 49 -1.61 -5.50 -7.01
CA VAL A 49 -0.29 -5.93 -6.55
C VAL A 49 0.52 -6.51 -7.70
N ASP A 50 -0.08 -7.41 -8.53
CA ASP A 50 0.54 -7.96 -9.74
C ASP A 50 1.03 -6.83 -10.67
N TYR A 51 0.19 -5.84 -10.90
CA TYR A 51 0.53 -4.74 -11.80
C TYR A 51 1.70 -3.89 -11.28
N ILE A 52 1.73 -3.58 -9.99
CA ILE A 52 2.82 -2.81 -9.38
C ILE A 52 4.14 -3.59 -9.43
N ILE A 53 4.09 -4.91 -9.17
CA ILE A 53 5.25 -5.79 -9.31
C ILE A 53 5.75 -5.78 -10.76
N GLY A 54 4.84 -5.91 -11.74
CA GLY A 54 5.18 -5.87 -13.16
C GLY A 54 5.81 -4.54 -13.60
N LEU A 55 5.37 -3.42 -13.05
CA LEU A 55 6.02 -2.11 -13.30
C LEU A 55 7.47 -2.12 -12.80
N LYS A 56 7.72 -2.68 -11.62
CA LYS A 56 9.06 -2.82 -11.05
C LYS A 56 9.96 -3.71 -11.92
N GLU A 57 9.44 -4.84 -12.36
CA GLU A 57 10.13 -5.81 -13.23
C GLU A 57 10.43 -5.23 -14.61
N SER A 58 9.61 -4.29 -15.09
CA SER A 58 9.86 -3.58 -16.36
C SER A 58 10.97 -2.51 -16.28
N GLY A 59 11.59 -2.33 -15.11
CA GLY A 59 12.71 -1.40 -14.89
C GLY A 59 12.29 0.02 -14.53
N ILE A 60 11.00 0.27 -14.23
CA ILE A 60 10.54 1.55 -13.70
C ILE A 60 10.96 1.65 -12.22
N ASP A 61 11.44 2.82 -11.79
CA ASP A 61 11.73 3.09 -10.38
C ASP A 61 10.43 3.22 -9.58
N VAL A 62 10.00 2.10 -8.94
CA VAL A 62 8.75 1.99 -8.20
C VAL A 62 9.01 1.88 -6.71
N ASN A 63 8.51 2.83 -5.96
CA ASN A 63 8.64 2.96 -4.51
C ASN A 63 7.27 2.85 -3.84
N CYS A 64 7.13 1.93 -2.88
CA CYS A 64 5.84 1.58 -2.28
C CYS A 64 5.82 1.79 -0.77
N LEU A 65 4.87 2.62 -0.30
CA LEU A 65 4.61 2.78 1.13
C LEU A 65 3.65 1.71 1.66
N MET A 66 3.73 1.47 2.95
CA MET A 66 2.75 0.74 3.72
C MET A 66 1.52 1.61 3.93
N GLY A 67 0.33 1.11 3.60
CA GLY A 67 -0.93 1.67 4.03
C GLY A 67 -1.47 0.96 5.27
N ASN A 68 -2.43 1.56 5.94
CA ASN A 68 -3.07 0.94 7.10
C ASN A 68 -3.84 -0.34 6.72
N HIS A 69 -4.33 -0.46 5.50
CA HIS A 69 -5.00 -1.66 5.00
C HIS A 69 -4.04 -2.84 4.84
N GLU A 70 -2.84 -2.64 4.29
CA GLU A 70 -1.80 -3.66 4.23
C GLU A 70 -1.34 -4.06 5.63
N GLN A 71 -1.20 -3.09 6.55
CA GLN A 71 -0.83 -3.37 7.93
C GLN A 71 -1.89 -4.23 8.64
N MET A 72 -3.19 -3.97 8.41
CA MET A 72 -4.28 -4.79 8.96
C MET A 72 -4.23 -6.23 8.42
N LEU A 73 -4.01 -6.41 7.11
CA LEU A 73 -3.82 -7.74 6.51
C LEU A 73 -2.65 -8.47 7.16
N ILE A 74 -1.48 -7.85 7.22
CA ILE A 74 -0.26 -8.46 7.78
C ILE A 74 -0.47 -8.82 9.25
N ASN A 75 -1.01 -7.92 10.05
CA ASN A 75 -1.27 -8.15 11.48
C ASN A 75 -2.28 -9.29 11.68
N SER A 76 -3.31 -9.38 10.84
CA SER A 76 -4.28 -10.47 10.87
C SER A 76 -3.64 -11.82 10.51
N MET A 77 -2.76 -11.85 9.50
CA MET A 77 -2.04 -13.06 9.13
C MET A 77 -1.07 -13.53 10.24
N LEU A 78 -0.38 -12.58 10.90
CA LEU A 78 0.56 -12.86 11.98
C LEU A 78 -0.13 -13.14 13.34
N GLY A 79 -1.42 -12.94 13.44
CA GLY A 79 -2.19 -13.11 14.67
C GLY A 79 -1.98 -12.01 15.71
N LYS A 80 -1.49 -10.87 15.29
CA LYS A 80 -1.30 -9.70 16.15
C LYS A 80 -2.60 -8.94 16.40
N THR A 81 -3.56 -9.03 15.48
CA THR A 81 -4.90 -8.46 15.62
C THR A 81 -5.96 -9.48 15.21
N ASP A 82 -7.20 -9.24 15.63
CA ASP A 82 -8.35 -10.02 15.19
C ASP A 82 -8.60 -9.76 13.69
N LEU A 83 -8.83 -10.83 12.96
CA LEU A 83 -9.25 -10.80 11.55
C LEU A 83 -10.50 -9.93 11.34
N THR A 84 -11.38 -9.88 12.33
CA THR A 84 -12.62 -9.10 12.32
C THR A 84 -12.39 -7.63 12.02
N LEU A 85 -11.35 -7.04 12.60
CA LEU A 85 -11.02 -5.62 12.36
C LEU A 85 -10.74 -5.36 10.88
N TRP A 86 -9.93 -6.22 10.24
CA TRP A 86 -9.64 -6.10 8.81
C TRP A 86 -10.90 -6.37 7.96
N MET A 87 -11.72 -7.35 8.33
CA MET A 87 -12.94 -7.67 7.60
C MET A 87 -13.97 -6.54 7.62
N ILE A 88 -14.12 -5.83 8.75
CA ILE A 88 -14.98 -4.64 8.87
C ILE A 88 -14.47 -3.50 7.95
N ASN A 89 -13.15 -3.43 7.74
CA ASN A 89 -12.52 -2.46 6.85
C ASN A 89 -12.43 -2.93 5.38
N SER A 90 -13.35 -3.81 4.96
CA SER A 90 -13.48 -4.30 3.58
C SER A 90 -12.41 -5.31 3.15
N GLY A 91 -11.82 -6.06 4.07
CA GLY A 91 -10.85 -7.13 3.77
C GLY A 91 -11.43 -8.29 2.96
N LYS A 92 -12.76 -8.47 2.99
CA LYS A 92 -13.44 -9.53 2.21
C LYS A 92 -13.31 -9.32 0.69
N GLU A 93 -13.20 -8.10 0.20
CA GLU A 93 -12.97 -7.80 -1.22
C GLU A 93 -11.58 -8.30 -1.63
N THR A 94 -10.58 -8.13 -0.77
CA THR A 94 -9.25 -8.67 -0.98
C THR A 94 -9.27 -10.21 -0.99
N LEU A 95 -9.91 -10.85 0.00
CA LEU A 95 -10.05 -12.31 0.00
C LEU A 95 -10.69 -12.81 -1.30
N ARG A 96 -11.74 -12.14 -1.78
CA ARG A 96 -12.41 -12.50 -3.02
C ARG A 96 -11.48 -12.38 -4.22
N SER A 97 -10.68 -11.33 -4.32
CA SER A 97 -9.75 -11.11 -5.44
C SER A 97 -8.64 -12.18 -5.49
N TYR A 98 -8.23 -12.72 -4.34
CA TYR A 98 -7.32 -13.86 -4.24
C TYR A 98 -8.01 -15.24 -4.38
N GLY A 99 -9.33 -15.28 -4.64
CA GLY A 99 -10.09 -16.53 -4.70
C GLY A 99 -10.23 -17.24 -3.35
N ILE A 100 -9.99 -16.56 -2.24
CA ILE A 100 -10.00 -17.13 -0.89
C ILE A 100 -11.43 -17.14 -0.35
N LYS A 101 -11.96 -18.34 -0.14
CA LYS A 101 -13.32 -18.53 0.41
C LYS A 101 -13.35 -18.72 1.94
N SER A 102 -12.20 -18.89 2.55
CA SER A 102 -12.06 -19.19 3.97
C SER A 102 -11.57 -17.99 4.75
N THR A 103 -12.13 -17.78 5.93
CA THR A 103 -11.66 -16.76 6.88
C THR A 103 -10.65 -17.34 7.91
N TYR A 104 -10.27 -18.60 7.77
CA TYR A 104 -9.20 -19.16 8.60
C TYR A 104 -7.85 -18.56 8.21
N ARG A 105 -7.16 -17.95 9.16
CA ARG A 105 -5.87 -17.25 9.00
C ARG A 105 -4.83 -18.05 8.22
N LEU A 106 -4.64 -19.33 8.56
CA LEU A 106 -3.69 -20.20 7.87
C LEU A 106 -4.00 -20.39 6.38
N ASN A 107 -5.29 -20.40 6.02
CA ASN A 107 -5.72 -20.54 4.63
C ASN A 107 -5.46 -19.23 3.86
N ILE A 108 -5.66 -18.08 4.48
CA ILE A 108 -5.35 -16.78 3.89
C ILE A 108 -3.85 -16.73 3.55
N PHE A 109 -3.00 -17.00 4.54
CA PHE A 109 -1.56 -16.98 4.35
C PHE A 109 -1.08 -17.93 3.24
N LYS A 110 -1.62 -19.15 3.19
CA LYS A 110 -1.25 -20.16 2.18
C LYS A 110 -1.75 -19.84 0.76
N SER A 111 -2.78 -19.03 0.64
CA SER A 111 -3.41 -18.70 -0.65
C SER A 111 -2.83 -17.45 -1.31
N ILE A 112 -2.10 -16.62 -0.57
CA ILE A 112 -1.37 -15.48 -1.12
C ILE A 112 -0.02 -16.00 -1.65
N SER A 113 0.32 -15.64 -2.89
CA SER A 113 1.57 -16.06 -3.51
C SER A 113 2.80 -15.55 -2.74
N SER A 114 3.91 -16.27 -2.82
CA SER A 114 5.17 -15.84 -2.20
C SER A 114 5.62 -14.47 -2.70
N GLN A 115 5.43 -14.18 -3.99
CA GLN A 115 5.78 -12.90 -4.61
C GLN A 115 4.97 -11.74 -3.99
N HIS A 116 3.67 -11.95 -3.74
CA HIS A 116 2.83 -10.95 -3.08
C HIS A 116 3.19 -10.81 -1.60
N LEU A 117 3.52 -11.90 -0.92
CA LEU A 117 3.99 -11.82 0.47
C LEU A 117 5.30 -11.03 0.58
N GLU A 118 6.23 -11.22 -0.35
CA GLU A 118 7.46 -10.42 -0.41
C GLU A 118 7.17 -8.96 -0.75
N PHE A 119 6.23 -8.69 -1.65
CA PHE A 119 5.77 -7.31 -1.90
C PHE A 119 5.30 -6.66 -0.61
N TYR A 120 4.39 -7.28 0.14
CA TYR A 120 3.89 -6.72 1.41
C TYR A 120 5.00 -6.51 2.46
N LYS A 121 5.98 -7.42 2.54
CA LYS A 121 7.14 -7.26 3.44
C LYS A 121 8.09 -6.13 3.03
N SER A 122 8.14 -5.79 1.75
CA SER A 122 9.04 -4.77 1.20
C SER A 122 8.55 -3.34 1.42
N LEU A 123 7.29 -3.15 1.81
CA LEU A 123 6.67 -1.85 1.99
C LEU A 123 7.36 -1.03 3.08
N LYS A 124 7.54 0.27 2.82
CA LYS A 124 8.20 1.20 3.74
C LYS A 124 7.16 2.10 4.42
N TYR A 125 7.49 2.63 5.58
CA TYR A 125 6.61 3.57 6.27
C TYR A 125 6.76 4.99 5.77
N TYR A 126 7.94 5.36 5.25
CA TYR A 126 8.19 6.66 4.65
C TYR A 126 9.27 6.60 3.58
N PHE A 127 9.30 7.62 2.74
CA PHE A 127 10.42 7.93 1.85
C PHE A 127 10.81 9.40 2.00
N VAL A 128 12.11 9.67 1.93
CA VAL A 128 12.64 11.03 1.76
C VAL A 128 12.92 11.23 0.27
N VAL A 129 12.30 12.25 -0.33
CA VAL A 129 12.40 12.52 -1.77
C VAL A 129 13.10 13.85 -1.98
N LYS A 130 14.21 13.82 -2.75
CA LYS A 130 15.02 15.01 -3.10
C LYS A 130 15.48 15.80 -1.87
N ASP A 131 15.74 15.14 -0.76
CA ASP A 131 16.13 15.73 0.55
C ASP A 131 15.21 16.89 1.02
N LYS A 132 13.97 16.91 0.53
CA LYS A 132 13.05 18.03 0.74
C LYS A 132 11.66 17.60 1.17
N PHE A 133 11.21 16.45 0.72
CA PHE A 133 9.85 15.97 0.99
C PHE A 133 9.90 14.64 1.72
N ILE A 134 9.06 14.49 2.73
CA ILE A 134 8.79 13.21 3.38
C ILE A 134 7.43 12.73 2.91
N LEU A 135 7.40 11.54 2.31
CA LEU A 135 6.16 10.89 1.91
C LEU A 135 5.79 9.85 2.96
N VAL A 136 4.57 9.91 3.45
CA VAL A 136 3.93 8.96 4.37
C VAL A 136 2.51 8.66 3.89
N HIS A 137 1.93 7.56 4.36
CA HIS A 137 0.55 7.22 4.00
C HIS A 137 -0.47 8.11 4.70
N GLY A 138 -0.41 8.22 6.02
CA GLY A 138 -1.33 9.02 6.84
C GLY A 138 -0.75 10.39 7.16
N GLY A 139 0.00 10.51 8.24
CA GLY A 139 0.58 11.77 8.67
C GLY A 139 1.83 11.60 9.54
N ILE A 140 2.29 12.69 10.09
CA ILE A 140 3.45 12.73 10.98
C ILE A 140 3.02 13.31 12.32
N ASN A 141 3.43 12.66 13.41
CA ASN A 141 3.25 13.18 14.76
C ASN A 141 4.39 14.13 15.11
N TYR A 142 4.17 15.42 14.90
CA TYR A 142 5.17 16.46 15.18
C TYR A 142 5.45 16.65 16.67
N ASN A 143 4.62 16.10 17.56
CA ASN A 143 4.84 16.15 19.00
C ASN A 143 5.71 14.99 19.52
N SER A 144 6.07 14.02 18.67
CA SER A 144 6.97 12.94 19.00
C SER A 144 8.41 13.42 19.01
N GLU A 145 9.22 12.96 19.97
CA GLU A 145 10.68 13.19 19.99
C GLU A 145 11.38 12.62 18.75
N ASN A 146 10.83 11.55 18.18
CA ASN A 146 11.30 10.95 16.93
C ASN A 146 10.13 10.68 15.97
N PRO A 147 9.67 11.70 15.23
CA PRO A 147 8.50 11.58 14.36
C PRO A 147 8.60 10.48 13.30
N LEU A 148 9.82 10.16 12.83
CA LEU A 148 10.04 9.13 11.81
C LEU A 148 10.10 7.71 12.38
N SER A 149 9.99 7.52 13.68
CA SER A 149 9.82 6.21 14.31
C SER A 149 8.38 5.90 14.70
N ASP A 150 7.47 6.88 14.65
CA ASP A 150 6.05 6.72 14.97
C ASP A 150 5.28 6.14 13.77
N THR A 151 5.44 4.82 13.56
CA THR A 151 4.81 4.12 12.45
C THR A 151 3.28 4.09 12.53
N GLU A 152 2.72 4.22 13.73
CA GLU A 152 1.27 4.30 13.91
C GLU A 152 0.73 5.64 13.40
N ALA A 153 1.39 6.74 13.76
CA ALA A 153 1.04 8.04 13.20
C ALA A 153 1.15 8.06 11.67
N MET A 154 2.21 7.47 11.10
CA MET A 154 2.40 7.42 9.65
C MET A 154 1.28 6.67 8.93
N LEU A 155 0.60 5.72 9.58
CA LEU A 155 -0.49 4.95 9.01
C LEU A 155 -1.88 5.55 9.27
N TRP A 156 -2.09 6.17 10.43
CA TRP A 156 -3.43 6.49 10.91
C TRP A 156 -3.69 7.97 11.15
N SER A 157 -2.64 8.79 11.31
CA SER A 157 -2.84 10.22 11.51
C SER A 157 -3.42 10.87 10.26
N ARG A 158 -4.34 11.79 10.48
CA ARG A 158 -4.81 12.67 9.42
C ARG A 158 -4.04 13.98 9.49
N PRO A 159 -3.72 14.60 8.33
CA PRO A 159 -3.09 15.92 8.34
C PRO A 159 -3.92 16.88 9.18
N SER A 160 -3.35 17.38 10.25
CA SER A 160 -3.87 18.57 10.93
C SER A 160 -3.16 19.80 10.35
N PRO A 161 -3.78 20.99 10.40
CA PRO A 161 -3.06 22.22 10.07
C PRO A 161 -1.75 22.25 10.87
N VAL A 162 -0.65 22.53 10.18
CA VAL A 162 0.64 22.73 10.86
C VAL A 162 0.44 23.91 11.79
N PRO A 163 0.76 23.82 13.10
CA PRO A 163 0.76 25.00 13.95
C PRO A 163 1.70 26.05 13.35
N GLU A 164 1.25 27.29 13.25
CA GLU A 164 2.05 28.42 12.80
C GLU A 164 3.23 28.67 13.73
#